data_9e82335ccc8d53066c40146485e3d930
#
_entry.id   9e82335ccc8d53066c40146485e3d930
#
_cell.length_a   1.000
_cell.length_b   1.000
_cell.length_c   1.000
_cell.angle_alpha   90.00
_cell.angle_beta   90.00
_cell.angle_gamma   90.00
#
_symmetry.space_group_name_H-M   'P 1'
#
loop_
_entity.id
_entity.type
_entity.pdbx_description
1 polymer ?
#
loop_
_entity_poly.entity_id
_entity_poly.type
_entity_poly.pdbx_seq_one_letter_code
_entity_poly.pdbx_strand_id
1 'polypeptide(L)'
;LDTTLSDGDEVSILPAVAGGSSGTGGEVSDLSEKELDRYSRQIMLEEIGYQGQLKLKQAKVCVVGVGGLGNPITTRLAAMGVGKIRIVDRDVIELSNLHRQTMFNEDDVGQVKVETAAKKLRKLNPDIIIEELPVSVNDFTAFDVVDGCDVVIDALDSVNARYSLNKACIEKKIPFVTGAAVGVTGQSFTILPNESACYYCLFPALDEDSMPTCSIEGVHPSILSIIGGIEVSEAVKIITGKEPSLKDKVLHVDLENLIFNFTKVARVQECSVCGSGKKEENPKEELILEELCGRNRGKRTFSVTPTYPVALNVDEITSIAKEKGFVVENLGDLGLSVRTDDLSVS
;
A
#
# COMPACT_ATOMS: atom_id res chain seq x y z
N LEU A 1 -19.53 37.82 -9.68
CA LEU A 1 -18.09 37.96 -9.64
C LEU A 1 -17.73 39.37 -10.07
N ASP A 2 -17.58 40.28 -9.09
CA ASP A 2 -17.19 41.69 -9.30
C ASP A 2 -15.71 41.87 -8.92
N THR A 3 -14.84 41.02 -9.49
CA THR A 3 -13.40 41.18 -9.34
C THR A 3 -12.86 42.08 -10.42
N THR A 4 -12.34 43.25 -10.07
CA THR A 4 -11.65 44.16 -10.99
C THR A 4 -10.26 43.63 -11.25
N LEU A 5 -9.95 43.37 -12.52
CA LEU A 5 -8.61 42.92 -12.94
C LEU A 5 -7.69 44.13 -13.11
N SER A 6 -6.45 43.98 -12.67
CA SER A 6 -5.38 44.95 -12.81
C SER A 6 -4.39 44.53 -13.89
N ASP A 7 -3.60 45.47 -14.39
CA ASP A 7 -2.56 45.20 -15.39
C ASP A 7 -1.50 44.26 -14.79
N GLY A 8 -1.31 43.08 -15.41
CA GLY A 8 -0.41 42.03 -14.90
C GLY A 8 -1.10 40.85 -14.20
N ASP A 9 -2.43 40.89 -14.02
CA ASP A 9 -3.18 39.78 -13.46
C ASP A 9 -3.29 38.61 -14.45
N GLU A 10 -2.92 37.42 -14.01
CA GLU A 10 -3.17 36.18 -14.76
C GLU A 10 -4.56 35.63 -14.44
N VAL A 11 -5.40 35.49 -15.44
CA VAL A 11 -6.74 34.91 -15.31
C VAL A 11 -6.73 33.49 -15.89
N SER A 12 -6.90 32.48 -15.05
CA SER A 12 -7.17 31.12 -15.48
C SER A 12 -8.67 30.88 -15.59
N ILE A 13 -9.18 30.69 -16.81
CA ILE A 13 -10.57 30.34 -17.04
C ILE A 13 -10.67 28.81 -17.01
N LEU A 14 -11.21 28.28 -15.93
CA LEU A 14 -11.60 26.87 -15.89
C LEU A 14 -12.94 26.73 -16.63
N PRO A 15 -13.07 25.77 -17.57
CA PRO A 15 -14.33 25.57 -18.25
C PRO A 15 -15.43 25.23 -17.25
N ALA A 16 -16.54 25.97 -17.28
CA ALA A 16 -17.73 25.64 -16.52
C ALA A 16 -18.24 24.28 -17.00
N VAL A 17 -18.14 23.25 -16.14
CA VAL A 17 -18.72 21.94 -16.46
C VAL A 17 -20.23 22.04 -16.26
N ALA A 18 -20.95 22.38 -17.29
CA ALA A 18 -22.39 22.22 -17.35
C ALA A 18 -22.69 20.74 -17.56
N GLY A 19 -23.14 20.05 -16.49
CA GLY A 19 -23.47 18.64 -16.53
C GLY A 19 -24.49 18.29 -15.46
N GLY A 20 -25.69 18.84 -15.55
CA GLY A 20 -26.84 18.27 -14.88
C GLY A 20 -27.35 17.07 -15.65
N SER A 21 -26.96 15.85 -15.31
CA SER A 21 -27.71 14.65 -15.64
C SER A 21 -28.39 14.15 -14.37
N SER A 22 -29.71 14.23 -14.34
CA SER A 22 -30.59 13.61 -13.36
C SER A 22 -30.46 12.08 -13.43
N GLY A 23 -29.50 11.54 -12.66
CA GLY A 23 -29.37 10.12 -12.39
C GLY A 23 -29.44 9.92 -10.87
N THR A 24 -30.37 9.11 -10.41
CA THR A 24 -30.58 8.70 -9.03
C THR A 24 -29.36 7.90 -8.54
N GLY A 25 -28.38 8.58 -8.01
CA GLY A 25 -27.21 8.06 -7.31
C GLY A 25 -26.66 9.18 -6.45
N GLY A 26 -26.25 8.91 -5.23
CA GLY A 26 -25.92 9.90 -4.20
C GLY A 26 -25.18 11.13 -4.71
N GLU A 27 -25.58 12.29 -4.23
CA GLU A 27 -25.02 13.59 -4.64
C GLU A 27 -23.49 13.58 -4.51
N VAL A 28 -22.83 13.57 -5.63
CA VAL A 28 -21.38 13.80 -5.70
C VAL A 28 -21.17 15.28 -5.37
N SER A 29 -20.62 15.58 -4.20
CA SER A 29 -20.30 16.95 -3.86
C SER A 29 -19.16 17.44 -4.77
N ASP A 30 -19.38 18.56 -5.44
CA ASP A 30 -18.35 19.27 -6.21
C ASP A 30 -17.10 19.56 -5.36
N LEU A 31 -16.00 19.94 -6.01
CA LEU A 31 -14.82 20.40 -5.30
C LEU A 31 -15.12 21.74 -4.62
N SER A 32 -14.79 21.86 -3.34
CA SER A 32 -14.85 23.12 -2.61
C SER A 32 -13.81 24.12 -3.17
N GLU A 33 -13.96 25.42 -2.87
CA GLU A 33 -12.97 26.43 -3.24
C GLU A 33 -11.57 26.10 -2.69
N LYS A 34 -11.50 25.58 -1.45
CA LYS A 34 -10.26 25.13 -0.83
C LYS A 34 -9.63 23.95 -1.60
N GLU A 35 -10.42 22.99 -2.08
CA GLU A 35 -9.94 21.88 -2.89
C GLU A 35 -9.52 22.33 -4.28
N LEU A 36 -10.24 23.27 -4.88
CA LEU A 36 -9.87 23.88 -6.16
C LEU A 36 -8.51 24.60 -6.07
N ASP A 37 -8.26 25.34 -4.99
CA ASP A 37 -6.97 25.98 -4.75
C ASP A 37 -5.88 24.93 -4.53
N ARG A 38 -6.11 23.97 -3.62
CA ARG A 38 -5.15 22.90 -3.28
C ARG A 38 -4.72 22.09 -4.49
N TYR A 39 -5.68 21.71 -5.35
CA TYR A 39 -5.43 20.82 -6.49
C TYR A 39 -5.32 21.57 -7.82
N SER A 40 -5.27 22.91 -7.81
CA SER A 40 -5.26 23.76 -9.00
C SER A 40 -4.21 23.31 -10.04
N ARG A 41 -2.99 22.99 -9.60
CA ARG A 41 -1.90 22.62 -10.51
C ARG A 41 -2.08 21.25 -11.17
N GLN A 42 -2.72 20.30 -10.51
CA GLN A 42 -3.00 19.00 -11.11
C GLN A 42 -4.30 18.97 -11.92
N ILE A 43 -5.28 19.78 -11.58
CA ILE A 43 -6.51 19.95 -12.38
C ILE A 43 -6.20 20.51 -13.76
N MET A 44 -5.16 21.31 -13.93
CA MET A 44 -4.72 21.83 -15.22
C MET A 44 -4.10 20.77 -16.14
N LEU A 45 -3.70 19.63 -15.62
CA LEU A 45 -3.18 18.53 -16.44
C LEU A 45 -4.33 17.86 -17.20
N GLU A 46 -4.18 17.70 -18.51
CA GLU A 46 -5.16 17.02 -19.37
C GLU A 46 -5.42 15.58 -18.90
N GLU A 47 -4.41 14.94 -18.30
CA GLU A 47 -4.49 13.59 -17.76
C GLU A 47 -5.43 13.48 -16.57
N ILE A 48 -5.64 14.54 -15.81
CA ILE A 48 -6.49 14.57 -14.61
C ILE A 48 -7.74 15.41 -14.87
N GLY A 49 -7.58 16.70 -15.11
CA GLY A 49 -8.67 17.63 -15.27
C GLY A 49 -9.58 17.72 -14.05
N TYR A 50 -10.62 18.52 -14.13
CA TYR A 50 -11.62 18.64 -13.07
C TYR A 50 -12.35 17.31 -12.79
N GLN A 51 -12.74 16.60 -13.86
CA GLN A 51 -13.46 15.33 -13.73
C GLN A 51 -12.58 14.22 -13.13
N GLY A 52 -11.30 14.18 -13.48
CA GLY A 52 -10.35 13.25 -12.86
C GLY A 52 -10.15 13.55 -11.37
N GLN A 53 -10.12 14.83 -10.98
CA GLN A 53 -10.03 15.22 -9.58
C GLN A 53 -11.26 14.81 -8.77
N LEU A 54 -12.46 14.92 -9.35
CA LEU A 54 -13.69 14.41 -8.73
C LEU A 54 -13.62 12.89 -8.53
N LYS A 55 -13.12 12.14 -9.52
CA LYS A 55 -12.93 10.71 -9.40
C LYS A 55 -11.91 10.35 -8.30
N LEU A 56 -10.80 11.10 -8.22
CA LEU A 56 -9.82 10.92 -7.13
C LEU A 56 -10.44 11.16 -5.76
N LYS A 57 -11.25 12.22 -5.61
CA LYS A 57 -11.97 12.54 -4.37
C LYS A 57 -12.94 11.43 -3.94
N GLN A 58 -13.51 10.68 -4.88
CA GLN A 58 -14.45 9.59 -4.61
C GLN A 58 -13.74 8.24 -4.38
N ALA A 59 -12.54 8.10 -4.91
CA ALA A 59 -11.83 6.84 -4.93
C ALA A 59 -11.40 6.38 -3.53
N LYS A 60 -11.42 5.07 -3.36
CA LYS A 60 -10.82 4.36 -2.24
C LYS A 60 -9.64 3.53 -2.71
N VAL A 61 -8.44 3.91 -2.29
CA VAL A 61 -7.19 3.21 -2.61
C VAL A 61 -6.69 2.48 -1.36
N CYS A 62 -6.32 1.21 -1.52
CA CYS A 62 -5.61 0.46 -0.50
C CYS A 62 -4.11 0.45 -0.80
N VAL A 63 -3.29 0.84 0.16
CA VAL A 63 -1.83 0.74 0.09
C VAL A 63 -1.38 -0.28 1.12
N VAL A 64 -0.80 -1.38 0.64
CA VAL A 64 -0.36 -2.49 1.49
C VAL A 64 1.14 -2.43 1.67
N GLY A 65 1.57 -2.18 2.89
CA GLY A 65 2.93 -1.79 3.27
C GLY A 65 3.08 -0.27 3.39
N VAL A 66 3.59 0.21 4.53
CA VAL A 66 3.91 1.63 4.80
C VAL A 66 5.41 1.81 5.01
N GLY A 67 6.18 0.90 4.39
CA GLY A 67 7.64 0.89 4.37
C GLY A 67 8.24 1.88 3.39
N GLY A 68 9.38 1.51 2.79
CA GLY A 68 10.13 2.37 1.87
C GLY A 68 9.37 2.77 0.60
N LEU A 69 8.59 1.86 0.00
CA LEU A 69 7.70 2.14 -1.13
C LEU A 69 6.40 2.83 -0.67
N GLY A 70 5.77 2.31 0.39
CA GLY A 70 4.49 2.82 0.85
C GLY A 70 4.53 4.26 1.38
N ASN A 71 5.64 4.70 1.92
CA ASN A 71 5.83 6.09 2.38
C ASN A 71 5.64 7.12 1.25
N PRO A 72 6.38 7.08 0.14
CA PRO A 72 6.17 8.00 -0.98
C PRO A 72 4.80 7.82 -1.64
N ILE A 73 4.27 6.60 -1.73
CA ILE A 73 2.95 6.31 -2.31
C ILE A 73 1.85 6.99 -1.50
N THR A 74 1.75 6.70 -0.22
CA THR A 74 0.68 7.22 0.65
C THR A 74 0.73 8.73 0.77
N THR A 75 1.93 9.31 0.86
CA THR A 75 2.13 10.76 0.90
C THR A 75 1.61 11.44 -0.37
N ARG A 76 1.91 10.88 -1.55
CA ARG A 76 1.46 11.46 -2.82
C ARG A 76 -0.05 11.31 -3.02
N LEU A 77 -0.62 10.14 -2.76
CA LEU A 77 -2.07 9.92 -2.85
C LEU A 77 -2.84 10.88 -1.94
N ALA A 78 -2.37 11.06 -0.71
CA ALA A 78 -2.96 12.01 0.25
C ALA A 78 -2.85 13.46 -0.25
N ALA A 79 -1.67 13.87 -0.73
CA ALA A 79 -1.46 15.21 -1.27
C ALA A 79 -2.30 15.47 -2.53
N MET A 80 -2.51 14.46 -3.37
CA MET A 80 -3.34 14.53 -4.59
C MET A 80 -4.84 14.52 -4.31
N GLY A 81 -5.28 14.23 -3.07
CA GLY A 81 -6.69 14.27 -2.69
C GLY A 81 -7.47 13.02 -3.09
N VAL A 82 -6.85 11.85 -3.02
CA VAL A 82 -7.58 10.58 -3.03
C VAL A 82 -8.46 10.54 -1.79
N GLY A 83 -9.78 10.45 -1.98
CA GLY A 83 -10.74 10.72 -0.91
C GLY A 83 -10.68 9.73 0.25
N LYS A 84 -10.35 8.47 -0.02
CA LYS A 84 -10.16 7.46 1.01
C LYS A 84 -8.92 6.61 0.74
N ILE A 85 -8.02 6.55 1.71
CA ILE A 85 -6.81 5.74 1.63
C ILE A 85 -6.83 4.77 2.81
N ARG A 86 -6.86 3.48 2.49
CA ARG A 86 -6.62 2.40 3.44
C ARG A 86 -5.13 2.10 3.45
N ILE A 87 -4.50 2.15 4.61
CA ILE A 87 -3.09 1.81 4.80
C ILE A 87 -2.97 0.58 5.69
N VAL A 88 -2.14 -0.37 5.26
CA VAL A 88 -2.00 -1.68 5.91
C VAL A 88 -0.54 -1.95 6.18
N ASP A 89 -0.19 -2.16 7.42
CA ASP A 89 1.17 -2.56 7.85
C ASP A 89 1.09 -3.03 9.30
N ARG A 90 1.81 -4.10 9.64
CA ARG A 90 1.83 -4.69 10.99
C ARG A 90 2.96 -4.17 11.87
N ASP A 91 3.92 -3.47 11.27
CA ASP A 91 5.20 -3.16 11.91
C ASP A 91 5.14 -1.93 12.81
N VAL A 92 6.17 -1.84 13.66
CA VAL A 92 6.54 -0.62 14.38
C VAL A 92 7.66 0.12 13.63
N ILE A 93 7.82 1.40 13.94
CA ILE A 93 8.87 2.23 13.36
C ILE A 93 10.19 1.94 14.07
N GLU A 94 11.23 1.70 13.29
CA GLU A 94 12.59 1.48 13.78
C GLU A 94 13.54 2.58 13.28
N LEU A 95 14.61 2.85 14.04
CA LEU A 95 15.64 3.81 13.63
C LEU A 95 16.25 3.45 12.27
N SER A 96 16.43 2.16 11.99
CA SER A 96 16.91 1.62 10.71
C SER A 96 15.98 1.90 9.51
N ASN A 97 14.76 2.33 9.75
CA ASN A 97 13.78 2.66 8.71
C ASN A 97 13.94 4.11 8.20
N LEU A 98 14.37 5.03 9.05
CA LEU A 98 14.25 6.48 8.82
C LEU A 98 14.98 6.98 7.58
N HIS A 99 16.06 6.33 7.16
CA HIS A 99 16.81 6.72 5.95
C HIS A 99 16.01 6.59 4.65
N ARG A 100 14.91 5.79 4.65
CA ARG A 100 14.06 5.54 3.47
C ARG A 100 12.56 5.72 3.71
N GLN A 101 12.11 5.79 4.96
CA GLN A 101 10.71 6.02 5.36
C GLN A 101 10.57 7.46 5.87
N THR A 102 10.73 8.42 4.98
CA THR A 102 10.91 9.86 5.28
C THR A 102 9.68 10.54 5.86
N MET A 103 8.53 9.88 5.92
CA MET A 103 7.36 10.34 6.67
C MET A 103 7.62 10.33 8.18
N PHE A 104 8.49 9.43 8.67
CA PHE A 104 8.78 9.24 10.08
C PHE A 104 10.04 9.99 10.51
N ASN A 105 10.17 10.25 11.81
CA ASN A 105 11.32 10.87 12.45
C ASN A 105 11.71 10.08 13.73
N GLU A 106 12.74 10.51 14.44
CA GLU A 106 13.22 9.81 15.64
C GLU A 106 12.20 9.74 16.77
N ASP A 107 11.32 10.75 16.90
CA ASP A 107 10.26 10.76 17.94
C ASP A 107 9.18 9.69 17.68
N ASP A 108 9.11 9.16 16.46
CA ASP A 108 8.15 8.14 16.07
C ASP A 108 8.67 6.71 16.32
N VAL A 109 9.93 6.54 16.66
CA VAL A 109 10.54 5.20 16.85
C VAL A 109 9.83 4.43 17.97
N GLY A 110 9.44 3.18 17.69
CA GLY A 110 8.67 2.32 18.57
C GLY A 110 7.15 2.45 18.44
N GLN A 111 6.65 3.44 17.70
CA GLN A 111 5.21 3.58 17.44
C GLN A 111 4.77 2.69 16.28
N VAL A 112 3.48 2.32 16.26
CA VAL A 112 2.85 1.55 15.16
C VAL A 112 2.88 2.35 13.87
N LYS A 113 3.40 1.76 12.78
CA LYS A 113 3.60 2.46 11.50
C LYS A 113 2.30 3.06 10.94
N VAL A 114 1.23 2.27 10.82
CA VAL A 114 -0.02 2.75 10.21
C VAL A 114 -0.69 3.85 11.02
N GLU A 115 -0.67 3.79 12.35
CA GLU A 115 -1.26 4.81 13.21
C GLU A 115 -0.51 6.14 13.10
N THR A 116 0.82 6.08 13.13
CA THR A 116 1.67 7.25 12.99
C THR A 116 1.57 7.86 11.59
N ALA A 117 1.56 7.01 10.56
CA ALA A 117 1.34 7.45 9.18
C ALA A 117 -0.02 8.13 9.03
N ALA A 118 -1.10 7.53 9.56
CA ALA A 118 -2.44 8.12 9.50
C ALA A 118 -2.50 9.51 10.15
N LYS A 119 -1.89 9.69 11.31
CA LYS A 119 -1.80 11.01 11.98
C LYS A 119 -1.11 12.05 11.09
N LYS A 120 -0.02 11.67 10.43
CA LYS A 120 0.76 12.57 9.55
C LYS A 120 0.03 12.86 8.24
N LEU A 121 -0.59 11.85 7.62
CA LEU A 121 -1.37 12.02 6.39
C LEU A 121 -2.61 12.89 6.61
N ARG A 122 -3.32 12.75 7.75
CA ARG A 122 -4.43 13.63 8.13
C ARG A 122 -3.98 15.08 8.35
N LYS A 123 -2.74 15.31 8.82
CA LYS A 123 -2.16 16.65 8.90
C LYS A 123 -1.79 17.21 7.52
N LEU A 124 -1.30 16.37 6.62
CA LEU A 124 -0.97 16.77 5.26
C LEU A 124 -2.22 17.17 4.47
N ASN A 125 -3.27 16.37 4.56
CA ASN A 125 -4.55 16.63 3.92
C ASN A 125 -5.72 16.25 4.86
N PRO A 126 -6.32 17.23 5.55
CA PRO A 126 -7.42 16.96 6.47
C PRO A 126 -8.76 16.67 5.79
N ASP A 127 -8.84 16.85 4.46
CA ASP A 127 -10.09 16.70 3.70
C ASP A 127 -10.28 15.25 3.17
N ILE A 128 -9.35 14.33 3.48
CA ILE A 128 -9.41 12.92 3.10
C ILE A 128 -9.60 12.00 4.30
N ILE A 129 -10.05 10.78 4.03
CA ILE A 129 -10.24 9.75 5.05
C ILE A 129 -9.08 8.76 5.00
N ILE A 130 -8.44 8.52 6.12
CA ILE A 130 -7.40 7.50 6.28
C ILE A 130 -7.95 6.38 7.16
N GLU A 131 -7.99 5.16 6.62
CA GLU A 131 -8.26 3.91 7.36
C GLU A 131 -6.94 3.21 7.66
N GLU A 132 -6.59 3.07 8.92
CA GLU A 132 -5.42 2.32 9.35
C GLU A 132 -5.77 0.87 9.75
N LEU A 133 -5.03 -0.09 9.19
CA LEU A 133 -5.15 -1.51 9.52
C LEU A 133 -3.79 -2.08 9.96
N PRO A 134 -3.56 -2.26 11.27
CA PRO A 134 -2.31 -2.82 11.80
C PRO A 134 -2.32 -4.36 11.73
N VAL A 135 -2.41 -4.91 10.51
CA VAL A 135 -2.54 -6.36 10.28
C VAL A 135 -1.51 -6.89 9.29
N SER A 136 -1.17 -8.17 9.42
CA SER A 136 -0.41 -8.91 8.42
C SER A 136 -1.30 -9.27 7.23
N VAL A 137 -0.72 -9.25 6.01
CA VAL A 137 -1.40 -9.74 4.82
C VAL A 137 -0.98 -11.17 4.53
N ASN A 138 -1.96 -12.05 4.46
CA ASN A 138 -1.83 -13.47 4.17
C ASN A 138 -3.13 -13.99 3.53
N ASP A 139 -3.23 -15.28 3.24
CA ASP A 139 -4.39 -15.88 2.56
C ASP A 139 -5.73 -15.70 3.27
N PHE A 140 -5.73 -15.41 4.57
CA PHE A 140 -6.94 -15.23 5.38
C PHE A 140 -7.35 -13.75 5.48
N THR A 141 -6.39 -12.84 5.57
CA THR A 141 -6.64 -11.40 5.76
C THR A 141 -6.73 -10.62 4.45
N ALA A 142 -6.09 -11.11 3.37
CA ALA A 142 -5.99 -10.39 2.11
C ALA A 142 -7.36 -9.97 1.53
N PHE A 143 -8.37 -10.84 1.64
CA PHE A 143 -9.71 -10.57 1.12
C PHE A 143 -10.40 -9.42 1.83
N ASP A 144 -10.26 -9.32 3.15
CA ASP A 144 -10.83 -8.23 3.95
C ASP A 144 -10.04 -6.93 3.74
N VAL A 145 -8.72 -7.06 3.59
CA VAL A 145 -7.81 -5.93 3.32
C VAL A 145 -8.19 -5.21 2.03
N VAL A 146 -8.50 -5.92 0.95
CA VAL A 146 -8.81 -5.31 -0.35
C VAL A 146 -10.29 -4.93 -0.51
N ASP A 147 -11.17 -5.39 0.36
CA ASP A 147 -12.61 -5.28 0.17
C ASP A 147 -13.08 -3.83 0.06
N GLY A 148 -13.91 -3.58 -0.97
CA GLY A 148 -14.49 -2.27 -1.25
C GLY A 148 -13.48 -1.19 -1.68
N CYS A 149 -12.29 -1.57 -2.15
CA CYS A 149 -11.31 -0.66 -2.72
C CYS A 149 -11.42 -0.63 -4.25
N ASP A 150 -11.15 0.53 -4.86
CA ASP A 150 -11.16 0.72 -6.31
C ASP A 150 -9.83 0.32 -6.95
N VAL A 151 -8.72 0.46 -6.21
CA VAL A 151 -7.36 0.08 -6.61
C VAL A 151 -6.58 -0.35 -5.37
N VAL A 152 -5.75 -1.38 -5.54
CA VAL A 152 -4.78 -1.82 -4.53
C VAL A 152 -3.37 -1.56 -5.03
N ILE A 153 -2.52 -0.98 -4.19
CA ILE A 153 -1.10 -0.75 -4.46
C ILE A 153 -0.28 -1.58 -3.48
N ASP A 154 0.62 -2.38 -4.01
CA ASP A 154 1.51 -3.26 -3.26
C ASP A 154 2.85 -2.56 -2.99
N ALA A 155 3.13 -2.34 -1.73
CA ALA A 155 4.40 -1.82 -1.24
C ALA A 155 5.07 -2.81 -0.24
N LEU A 156 4.79 -4.11 -0.41
CA LEU A 156 5.28 -5.19 0.43
C LEU A 156 6.72 -5.59 0.07
N ASP A 157 7.40 -6.20 1.01
CA ASP A 157 8.71 -6.84 0.86
C ASP A 157 8.63 -8.38 0.89
N SER A 158 7.48 -8.97 1.27
CA SER A 158 7.24 -10.40 1.29
C SER A 158 6.58 -10.90 -0.01
N VAL A 159 7.15 -11.95 -0.58
CA VAL A 159 6.62 -12.61 -1.78
C VAL A 159 5.32 -13.36 -1.49
N ASN A 160 5.23 -14.04 -0.35
CA ASN A 160 4.05 -14.79 0.06
C ASN A 160 2.84 -13.87 0.25
N ALA A 161 3.02 -12.74 0.90
CA ALA A 161 1.97 -11.74 1.06
C ALA A 161 1.50 -11.17 -0.29
N ARG A 162 2.40 -11.02 -1.29
CA ARG A 162 2.02 -10.61 -2.65
C ARG A 162 1.16 -11.63 -3.37
N TYR A 163 1.46 -12.91 -3.20
CA TYR A 163 0.62 -13.97 -3.79
C TYR A 163 -0.78 -13.93 -3.21
N SER A 164 -0.92 -13.83 -1.89
CA SER A 164 -2.21 -13.71 -1.21
C SER A 164 -2.98 -12.47 -1.69
N LEU A 165 -2.29 -11.32 -1.80
CA LEU A 165 -2.88 -10.06 -2.26
C LEU A 165 -3.32 -10.13 -3.72
N ASN A 166 -2.48 -10.70 -4.62
CA ASN A 166 -2.82 -10.93 -6.02
C ASN A 166 -4.06 -11.81 -6.16
N LYS A 167 -4.15 -12.91 -5.39
CA LYS A 167 -5.29 -13.82 -5.40
C LYS A 167 -6.58 -13.09 -4.99
N ALA A 168 -6.54 -12.33 -3.90
CA ALA A 168 -7.68 -11.56 -3.41
C ALA A 168 -8.13 -10.50 -4.44
N CYS A 169 -7.19 -9.76 -5.05
CA CYS A 169 -7.48 -8.76 -6.07
C CYS A 169 -8.09 -9.37 -7.34
N ILE A 170 -7.58 -10.52 -7.81
CA ILE A 170 -8.14 -11.23 -8.98
C ILE A 170 -9.56 -11.69 -8.71
N GLU A 171 -9.82 -12.30 -7.54
CA GLU A 171 -11.16 -12.83 -7.20
C GLU A 171 -12.18 -11.70 -6.95
N LYS A 172 -11.77 -10.62 -6.30
CA LYS A 172 -12.61 -9.43 -6.07
C LYS A 172 -12.70 -8.51 -7.31
N LYS A 173 -11.95 -8.80 -8.38
CA LYS A 173 -11.87 -7.99 -9.61
C LYS A 173 -11.41 -6.55 -9.35
N ILE A 174 -10.47 -6.37 -8.45
CA ILE A 174 -9.90 -5.07 -8.10
C ILE A 174 -8.55 -4.91 -8.82
N PRO A 175 -8.32 -3.82 -9.56
CA PRO A 175 -7.02 -3.50 -10.15
C PRO A 175 -5.91 -3.49 -9.11
N PHE A 176 -4.76 -4.03 -9.48
CA PHE A 176 -3.63 -4.23 -8.59
C PHE A 176 -2.34 -3.69 -9.23
N VAL A 177 -1.74 -2.69 -8.61
CA VAL A 177 -0.45 -2.12 -9.02
C VAL A 177 0.60 -2.64 -8.05
N THR A 178 1.68 -3.21 -8.57
CA THR A 178 2.72 -3.83 -7.75
C THR A 178 4.10 -3.31 -8.13
N GLY A 179 4.93 -3.11 -7.11
CA GLY A 179 6.31 -2.67 -7.24
C GLY A 179 7.25 -3.41 -6.30
N ALA A 180 8.50 -3.49 -6.68
CA ALA A 180 9.58 -4.02 -5.86
C ALA A 180 10.86 -3.24 -6.11
N ALA A 181 11.71 -3.13 -5.09
CA ALA A 181 13.01 -2.50 -5.21
C ALA A 181 14.03 -3.19 -4.27
N VAL A 182 15.23 -3.43 -4.79
CA VAL A 182 16.37 -3.96 -4.04
C VAL A 182 17.65 -3.35 -4.60
N GLY A 183 18.62 -3.05 -3.75
CA GLY A 183 19.85 -2.37 -4.16
C GLY A 183 19.56 -1.03 -4.83
N VAL A 184 19.96 -0.90 -6.07
CA VAL A 184 19.72 0.27 -6.94
C VAL A 184 18.72 -0.03 -8.07
N THR A 185 18.09 -1.20 -8.04
CA THR A 185 17.16 -1.65 -9.08
C THR A 185 15.74 -1.72 -8.57
N GLY A 186 14.77 -1.59 -9.47
CA GLY A 186 13.36 -1.71 -9.14
C GLY A 186 12.53 -2.17 -10.33
N GLN A 187 11.33 -2.65 -10.04
CA GLN A 187 10.36 -3.05 -11.05
C GLN A 187 8.95 -2.67 -10.65
N SER A 188 8.08 -2.47 -11.63
CA SER A 188 6.65 -2.25 -11.39
C SER A 188 5.84 -2.75 -12.57
N PHE A 189 4.62 -3.21 -12.33
CA PHE A 189 3.62 -3.57 -13.34
C PHE A 189 2.21 -3.44 -12.80
N THR A 190 1.24 -3.41 -13.72
CA THR A 190 -0.17 -3.21 -13.41
C THR A 190 -0.98 -4.43 -13.83
N ILE A 191 -1.79 -4.94 -12.93
CA ILE A 191 -2.67 -6.08 -13.11
C ILE A 191 -4.11 -5.60 -13.18
N LEU A 192 -4.74 -5.82 -14.33
CA LEU A 192 -6.17 -5.64 -14.52
C LEU A 192 -6.83 -7.03 -14.53
N PRO A 193 -7.65 -7.36 -13.52
CA PRO A 193 -8.29 -8.67 -13.42
C PRO A 193 -9.07 -9.03 -14.68
N ASN A 194 -8.88 -10.25 -15.17
CA ASN A 194 -9.43 -10.82 -16.40
C ASN A 194 -8.86 -10.25 -17.71
N GLU A 195 -8.07 -9.18 -17.71
CA GLU A 195 -7.54 -8.52 -18.89
C GLU A 195 -6.04 -8.77 -19.09
N SER A 196 -5.25 -8.63 -18.02
CA SER A 196 -3.79 -8.73 -18.08
C SER A 196 -3.22 -9.99 -17.42
N ALA A 197 -1.91 -10.20 -17.54
CA ALA A 197 -1.18 -11.16 -16.73
C ALA A 197 -1.29 -10.78 -15.24
N CYS A 198 -1.46 -11.78 -14.35
CA CYS A 198 -1.41 -11.57 -12.91
C CYS A 198 0.00 -11.83 -12.37
N TYR A 199 0.23 -11.56 -11.07
CA TYR A 199 1.53 -11.80 -10.42
C TYR A 199 1.99 -13.25 -10.58
N TYR A 200 1.09 -14.21 -10.44
CA TYR A 200 1.40 -15.63 -10.60
C TYR A 200 1.72 -16.04 -12.06
N CYS A 201 1.22 -15.33 -13.06
CA CYS A 201 1.62 -15.55 -14.45
C CYS A 201 3.10 -15.22 -14.70
N LEU A 202 3.61 -14.20 -14.02
CA LEU A 202 5.00 -13.74 -14.17
C LEU A 202 5.95 -14.55 -13.29
N PHE A 203 5.50 -14.88 -12.10
CA PHE A 203 6.29 -15.50 -11.05
C PHE A 203 5.55 -16.71 -10.47
N PRO A 204 5.49 -17.87 -11.17
CA PRO A 204 4.67 -18.99 -10.75
C PRO A 204 5.21 -19.77 -9.55
N ALA A 205 6.47 -19.58 -9.20
CA ALA A 205 7.14 -20.35 -8.14
C ALA A 205 8.36 -19.60 -7.58
N LEU A 206 8.15 -18.39 -7.05
CA LEU A 206 9.21 -17.72 -6.30
C LEU A 206 9.29 -18.33 -4.91
N ASP A 207 10.49 -18.74 -4.54
CA ASP A 207 10.82 -19.17 -3.19
C ASP A 207 11.35 -17.96 -2.40
N GLU A 208 10.63 -17.56 -1.37
CA GLU A 208 10.97 -16.38 -0.57
C GLU A 208 12.34 -16.52 0.12
N ASP A 209 12.70 -17.73 0.56
CA ASP A 209 13.98 -18.00 1.21
C ASP A 209 15.18 -17.85 0.28
N SER A 210 14.97 -17.97 -1.04
CA SER A 210 16.02 -17.82 -2.05
C SER A 210 16.13 -16.40 -2.62
N MET A 211 15.22 -15.49 -2.25
CA MET A 211 15.20 -14.13 -2.81
C MET A 211 16.10 -13.16 -2.04
N PRO A 212 16.82 -12.28 -2.74
CA PRO A 212 17.54 -11.20 -2.08
C PRO A 212 16.57 -10.26 -1.37
N THR A 213 16.80 -10.03 -0.09
CA THR A 213 15.97 -9.11 0.71
C THR A 213 16.66 -7.78 0.92
N CYS A 214 15.88 -6.70 1.09
CA CYS A 214 16.42 -5.38 1.41
C CYS A 214 17.26 -5.37 2.70
N SER A 215 17.04 -6.32 3.59
CA SER A 215 17.81 -6.48 4.84
C SER A 215 19.22 -7.04 4.60
N ILE A 216 19.43 -7.80 3.54
CA ILE A 216 20.69 -8.43 3.17
C ILE A 216 21.47 -7.56 2.17
N GLU A 217 20.83 -7.14 1.08
CA GLU A 217 21.48 -6.38 0.01
C GLU A 217 21.37 -4.86 0.17
N GLY A 218 20.49 -4.39 1.05
CA GLY A 218 20.17 -2.98 1.21
C GLY A 218 19.28 -2.46 0.08
N VAL A 219 18.93 -1.17 0.14
CA VAL A 219 18.16 -0.49 -0.88
C VAL A 219 18.49 1.01 -0.91
N HIS A 220 18.70 1.55 -2.08
CA HIS A 220 18.92 2.98 -2.26
C HIS A 220 17.59 3.73 -2.15
N PRO A 221 17.44 4.78 -1.30
CA PRO A 221 16.17 5.46 -1.08
C PRO A 221 15.52 6.03 -2.35
N SER A 222 16.32 6.45 -3.33
CA SER A 222 15.78 7.04 -4.57
C SER A 222 15.02 6.04 -5.43
N ILE A 223 15.42 4.74 -5.47
CA ILE A 223 14.68 3.75 -6.27
C ILE A 223 13.28 3.57 -5.74
N LEU A 224 13.11 3.60 -4.40
CA LEU A 224 11.81 3.51 -3.75
C LEU A 224 10.89 4.67 -4.14
N SER A 225 11.44 5.88 -4.21
CA SER A 225 10.68 7.07 -4.62
C SER A 225 10.28 7.04 -6.09
N ILE A 226 11.13 6.50 -6.97
CA ILE A 226 10.86 6.37 -8.41
C ILE A 226 9.77 5.32 -8.64
N ILE A 227 9.96 4.12 -8.10
CA ILE A 227 8.97 3.04 -8.24
C ILE A 227 7.64 3.44 -7.62
N GLY A 228 7.62 3.94 -6.38
CA GLY A 228 6.38 4.41 -5.75
C GLY A 228 5.69 5.54 -6.50
N GLY A 229 6.45 6.45 -7.14
CA GLY A 229 5.88 7.49 -8.00
C GLY A 229 5.23 6.94 -9.26
N ILE A 230 5.80 5.88 -9.84
CA ILE A 230 5.23 5.16 -11.00
C ILE A 230 3.94 4.43 -10.59
N GLU A 231 3.94 3.74 -9.45
CA GLU A 231 2.76 3.05 -8.93
C GLU A 231 1.59 4.02 -8.69
N VAL A 232 1.87 5.19 -8.11
CA VAL A 232 0.86 6.25 -7.96
C VAL A 232 0.32 6.70 -9.32
N SER A 233 1.20 6.91 -10.31
CA SER A 233 0.78 7.31 -11.66
C SER A 233 -0.14 6.28 -12.31
N GLU A 234 0.17 4.99 -12.19
CA GLU A 234 -0.65 3.90 -12.71
C GLU A 234 -2.02 3.84 -12.00
N ALA A 235 -2.03 3.94 -10.66
CA ALA A 235 -3.28 3.99 -9.90
C ALA A 235 -4.16 5.19 -10.27
N VAL A 236 -3.57 6.36 -10.46
CA VAL A 236 -4.29 7.57 -10.91
C VAL A 236 -4.92 7.38 -12.29
N LYS A 237 -4.22 6.73 -13.23
CA LYS A 237 -4.78 6.40 -14.56
C LYS A 237 -6.00 5.50 -14.42
N ILE A 238 -5.92 4.45 -13.62
CA ILE A 238 -7.03 3.53 -13.36
C ILE A 238 -8.24 4.31 -12.82
N ILE A 239 -8.03 5.11 -11.76
CA ILE A 239 -9.10 5.88 -11.12
C ILE A 239 -9.73 6.89 -12.08
N THR A 240 -8.94 7.56 -12.90
CA THR A 240 -9.43 8.53 -13.87
C THR A 240 -10.08 7.89 -15.10
N GLY A 241 -9.99 6.55 -15.24
CA GLY A 241 -10.56 5.79 -16.36
C GLY A 241 -9.67 5.76 -17.59
N LYS A 242 -8.37 5.99 -17.41
CA LYS A 242 -7.35 5.85 -18.46
C LYS A 242 -6.70 4.49 -18.40
N GLU A 243 -6.20 4.00 -19.52
CA GLU A 243 -5.46 2.73 -19.57
C GLU A 243 -4.10 2.90 -18.88
N PRO A 244 -3.76 2.03 -17.92
CA PRO A 244 -2.45 2.06 -17.28
C PRO A 244 -1.34 1.67 -18.27
N SER A 245 -0.21 2.36 -18.21
CA SER A 245 0.91 2.13 -19.16
C SER A 245 1.63 0.81 -18.94
N LEU A 246 1.52 0.24 -17.73
CA LEU A 246 2.17 -1.01 -17.36
C LEU A 246 1.25 -2.24 -17.46
N LYS A 247 0.08 -2.10 -18.07
CA LYS A 247 -0.72 -3.26 -18.49
C LYS A 247 0.08 -4.08 -19.49
N ASP A 248 0.22 -5.39 -19.25
CA ASP A 248 0.97 -6.33 -20.07
C ASP A 248 2.46 -5.97 -20.28
N LYS A 249 3.02 -5.18 -19.36
CA LYS A 249 4.43 -4.82 -19.36
C LYS A 249 4.96 -4.75 -17.93
N VAL A 250 6.17 -5.27 -17.74
CA VAL A 250 6.96 -5.01 -16.52
C VAL A 250 7.98 -3.93 -16.86
N LEU A 251 7.96 -2.85 -16.08
CA LEU A 251 9.03 -1.87 -16.09
C LEU A 251 10.17 -2.35 -15.20
N HIS A 252 11.38 -2.28 -15.70
CA HIS A 252 12.62 -2.47 -14.95
C HIS A 252 13.40 -1.17 -14.93
N VAL A 253 13.82 -0.76 -13.74
CA VAL A 253 14.62 0.45 -13.51
C VAL A 253 15.95 0.05 -12.90
N ASP A 254 17.03 0.54 -13.48
CA ASP A 254 18.39 0.42 -12.97
C ASP A 254 18.96 1.85 -12.80
N LEU A 255 19.18 2.25 -11.56
CA LEU A 255 19.72 3.59 -11.25
C LEU A 255 21.23 3.68 -11.40
N GLU A 256 21.97 2.59 -11.38
CA GLU A 256 23.40 2.61 -11.61
C GLU A 256 23.72 3.09 -13.02
N ASN A 257 22.96 2.58 -14.01
CA ASN A 257 23.15 2.90 -15.42
C ASN A 257 22.08 3.86 -15.98
N LEU A 258 21.10 4.31 -15.17
CA LEU A 258 19.95 5.12 -15.58
C LEU A 258 19.14 4.48 -16.72
N ILE A 259 18.92 3.16 -16.63
CA ILE A 259 18.19 2.40 -17.63
C ILE A 259 16.76 2.19 -17.18
N PHE A 260 15.82 2.42 -18.10
CA PHE A 260 14.40 2.15 -17.98
C PHE A 260 13.97 1.23 -19.11
N ASN A 261 13.75 -0.05 -18.81
CA ASN A 261 13.40 -1.07 -19.79
C ASN A 261 12.01 -1.63 -19.54
N PHE A 262 11.33 -2.03 -20.64
CA PHE A 262 10.04 -2.68 -20.58
C PHE A 262 10.12 -4.09 -21.12
N THR A 263 9.66 -5.06 -20.34
CA THR A 263 9.46 -6.44 -20.78
C THR A 263 7.98 -6.69 -21.01
N LYS A 264 7.60 -7.11 -22.22
CA LYS A 264 6.22 -7.52 -22.51
C LYS A 264 5.92 -8.84 -21.82
N VAL A 265 4.74 -8.94 -21.25
CA VAL A 265 4.25 -10.13 -20.57
C VAL A 265 2.87 -10.49 -21.09
N ALA A 266 2.48 -11.74 -20.96
CA ALA A 266 1.19 -12.22 -21.43
C ALA A 266 0.50 -13.04 -20.34
N ARG A 267 -0.82 -12.97 -20.30
CA ARG A 267 -1.64 -13.79 -19.43
C ARG A 267 -1.50 -15.26 -19.80
N VAL A 268 -1.25 -16.11 -18.81
CA VAL A 268 -1.16 -17.56 -18.97
C VAL A 268 -2.56 -18.16 -18.88
N GLN A 269 -3.00 -18.89 -19.92
CA GLN A 269 -4.36 -19.46 -19.95
C GLN A 269 -4.59 -20.49 -18.85
N GLU A 270 -3.58 -21.30 -18.54
CA GLU A 270 -3.63 -22.33 -17.50
C GLU A 270 -3.13 -21.84 -16.14
N CYS A 271 -3.09 -20.50 -15.92
CA CYS A 271 -2.73 -19.95 -14.63
C CYS A 271 -3.72 -20.42 -13.55
N SER A 272 -3.22 -20.91 -12.42
CA SER A 272 -4.05 -21.38 -11.30
C SER A 272 -4.80 -20.26 -10.58
N VAL A 273 -4.37 -18.99 -10.73
CA VAL A 273 -4.99 -17.84 -10.07
C VAL A 273 -5.94 -17.09 -11.01
N CYS A 274 -5.49 -16.63 -12.17
CA CYS A 274 -6.31 -15.83 -13.08
C CYS A 274 -6.84 -16.58 -14.31
N GLY A 275 -6.42 -17.83 -14.53
CA GLY A 275 -6.78 -18.65 -15.67
C GLY A 275 -7.68 -19.85 -15.30
N SER A 276 -7.64 -20.88 -16.16
CA SER A 276 -8.39 -22.12 -16.01
C SER A 276 -7.61 -23.26 -15.32
N GLY A 277 -6.41 -22.99 -14.83
CA GLY A 277 -5.59 -23.98 -14.14
C GLY A 277 -6.22 -24.49 -12.84
N LYS A 278 -5.68 -25.58 -12.31
CA LYS A 278 -6.15 -26.16 -11.06
C LYS A 278 -5.86 -25.16 -9.93
N LYS A 279 -6.93 -24.70 -9.26
CA LYS A 279 -6.79 -23.82 -8.10
C LYS A 279 -6.17 -24.61 -6.94
N GLU A 280 -5.17 -24.02 -6.29
CA GLU A 280 -4.66 -24.54 -5.03
C GLU A 280 -5.68 -24.30 -3.92
N GLU A 281 -5.91 -25.32 -3.09
CA GLU A 281 -6.74 -25.18 -1.89
C GLU A 281 -5.96 -24.34 -0.87
N ASN A 282 -6.65 -23.48 -0.13
CA ASN A 282 -6.02 -22.73 0.95
C ASN A 282 -5.45 -23.69 2.00
N PRO A 283 -4.26 -23.42 2.52
CA PRO A 283 -3.72 -24.23 3.60
C PRO A 283 -4.67 -24.21 4.80
N LYS A 284 -4.83 -25.36 5.44
CA LYS A 284 -5.65 -25.53 6.66
C LYS A 284 -4.79 -25.34 7.93
N GLU A 285 -3.84 -24.45 7.91
CA GLU A 285 -3.02 -24.19 9.08
C GLU A 285 -3.81 -23.35 10.09
N GLU A 286 -3.80 -23.77 11.36
CA GLU A 286 -4.48 -23.02 12.43
C GLU A 286 -3.68 -21.79 12.87
N LEU A 287 -2.36 -21.77 12.64
CA LEU A 287 -1.45 -20.70 12.98
C LEU A 287 -0.49 -20.44 11.81
N ILE A 288 -0.26 -19.21 11.49
CA ILE A 288 0.74 -18.76 10.53
C ILE A 288 1.94 -18.24 11.31
N LEU A 289 3.11 -18.82 11.07
CA LEU A 289 4.37 -18.41 11.65
C LEU A 289 5.20 -17.68 10.58
N GLU A 290 5.45 -16.40 10.78
CA GLU A 290 6.25 -15.60 9.85
C GLU A 290 7.46 -14.99 10.56
N GLU A 291 8.65 -15.16 10.00
CA GLU A 291 9.85 -14.51 10.50
C GLU A 291 9.82 -13.01 10.14
N LEU A 292 10.04 -12.16 11.15
CA LEU A 292 10.10 -10.72 10.98
C LEU A 292 11.54 -10.27 10.79
N CYS A 293 11.83 -9.56 9.71
CA CYS A 293 13.17 -9.03 9.44
C CYS A 293 13.54 -7.91 10.43
N GLY A 294 14.76 -7.94 10.95
CA GLY A 294 15.49 -6.75 11.44
C GLY A 294 15.35 -6.37 12.91
N ARG A 295 14.56 -7.03 13.72
CA ARG A 295 14.20 -6.50 15.07
C ARG A 295 15.25 -6.62 16.16
N ASN A 296 16.24 -7.51 16.06
CA ASN A 296 17.36 -7.55 17.04
C ASN A 296 18.60 -8.20 16.44
N ARG A 297 19.75 -7.57 16.55
CA ARG A 297 21.03 -8.17 16.12
C ARG A 297 21.26 -9.51 16.82
N GLY A 298 21.18 -10.59 16.05
CA GLY A 298 21.48 -11.95 16.51
C GLY A 298 20.29 -12.72 17.11
N LYS A 299 19.06 -12.18 17.09
CA LYS A 299 17.85 -12.90 17.51
C LYS A 299 16.83 -12.92 16.36
N ARG A 300 16.24 -14.09 16.10
CA ARG A 300 15.13 -14.24 15.16
C ARG A 300 13.84 -13.81 15.84
N THR A 301 13.04 -13.04 15.16
CA THR A 301 11.72 -12.60 15.64
C THR A 301 10.64 -13.20 14.73
N PHE A 302 9.62 -13.80 15.32
CA PHE A 302 8.52 -14.42 14.57
C PHE A 302 7.20 -13.74 14.93
N SER A 303 6.36 -13.53 13.92
CA SER A 303 4.94 -13.24 14.09
C SER A 303 4.17 -14.56 14.08
N VAL A 304 3.27 -14.72 15.02
CA VAL A 304 2.34 -15.85 15.08
C VAL A 304 0.94 -15.30 14.90
N THR A 305 0.34 -15.57 13.75
CA THR A 305 -1.00 -15.06 13.41
C THR A 305 -1.98 -16.22 13.35
N PRO A 306 -3.06 -16.23 14.16
CA PRO A 306 -4.11 -17.21 14.03
C PRO A 306 -4.89 -17.00 12.73
N THR A 307 -5.34 -18.08 12.11
CA THR A 307 -6.09 -18.06 10.86
C THR A 307 -7.56 -17.66 11.01
N TYR A 308 -8.01 -17.45 12.23
CA TYR A 308 -9.34 -16.96 12.57
C TYR A 308 -9.24 -15.90 13.69
N PRO A 309 -10.20 -14.97 13.78
CA PRO A 309 -10.18 -13.96 14.83
C PRO A 309 -10.22 -14.61 16.22
N VAL A 310 -9.21 -14.33 17.05
CA VAL A 310 -9.10 -14.79 18.43
C VAL A 310 -9.20 -13.59 19.35
N ALA A 311 -10.17 -13.60 20.26
CA ALA A 311 -10.19 -12.62 21.33
C ALA A 311 -9.13 -13.00 22.37
N LEU A 312 -8.06 -12.22 22.46
CA LEU A 312 -7.01 -12.42 23.44
C LEU A 312 -7.46 -11.86 24.79
N ASN A 313 -7.48 -12.71 25.80
CA ASN A 313 -7.66 -12.28 27.18
C ASN A 313 -6.28 -11.88 27.76
N VAL A 314 -6.00 -10.60 27.72
CA VAL A 314 -4.71 -10.03 28.13
C VAL A 314 -4.37 -10.36 29.60
N ASP A 315 -5.35 -10.36 30.50
CA ASP A 315 -5.15 -10.65 31.92
C ASP A 315 -4.82 -12.13 32.16
N GLU A 316 -5.49 -13.03 31.43
CA GLU A 316 -5.22 -14.47 31.49
C GLU A 316 -3.83 -14.81 30.95
N ILE A 317 -3.46 -14.23 29.79
CA ILE A 317 -2.14 -14.40 29.21
C ILE A 317 -1.06 -13.87 30.15
N THR A 318 -1.28 -12.70 30.77
CA THR A 318 -0.38 -12.12 31.77
C THR A 318 -0.15 -13.07 32.95
N SER A 319 -1.21 -13.66 33.46
CA SER A 319 -1.14 -14.58 34.59
C SER A 319 -0.38 -15.84 34.24
N ILE A 320 -0.70 -16.48 33.11
CA ILE A 320 -0.01 -17.68 32.62
C ILE A 320 1.49 -17.41 32.35
N ALA A 321 1.79 -16.29 31.73
CA ALA A 321 3.18 -15.92 31.43
C ALA A 321 4.01 -15.72 32.71
N LYS A 322 3.46 -15.02 33.71
CA LYS A 322 4.13 -14.84 35.02
C LYS A 322 4.32 -16.14 35.76
N GLU A 323 3.35 -17.06 35.77
CA GLU A 323 3.46 -18.38 36.36
C GLU A 323 4.58 -19.21 35.73
N LYS A 324 4.81 -19.01 34.40
CA LYS A 324 5.90 -19.69 33.67
C LYS A 324 7.26 -18.98 33.79
N GLY A 325 7.36 -17.93 34.60
CA GLY A 325 8.61 -17.21 34.87
C GLY A 325 8.99 -16.18 33.80
N PHE A 326 8.06 -15.78 32.93
CA PHE A 326 8.30 -14.72 31.95
C PHE A 326 8.18 -13.32 32.59
N VAL A 327 8.98 -12.39 32.13
CA VAL A 327 8.82 -10.97 32.41
C VAL A 327 7.74 -10.42 31.47
N VAL A 328 6.68 -9.86 32.05
CA VAL A 328 5.55 -9.31 31.27
C VAL A 328 5.53 -7.81 31.42
N GLU A 329 5.53 -7.11 30.28
CA GLU A 329 5.36 -5.68 30.16
C GLU A 329 4.03 -5.39 29.46
N ASN A 330 3.14 -4.66 30.11
CA ASN A 330 1.87 -4.26 29.54
C ASN A 330 2.07 -2.99 28.68
N LEU A 331 1.74 -3.07 27.40
CA LEU A 331 1.85 -1.98 26.41
C LEU A 331 0.53 -1.22 26.23
N GLY A 332 -0.41 -1.34 27.17
CA GLY A 332 -1.73 -0.74 27.10
C GLY A 332 -2.59 -1.36 26.01
N ASP A 333 -3.24 -0.53 25.21
CA ASP A 333 -4.09 -0.97 24.11
C ASP A 333 -3.31 -1.66 22.96
N LEU A 334 -1.98 -1.56 22.98
CA LEU A 334 -1.09 -2.19 21.98
C LEU A 334 -0.82 -3.68 22.28
N GLY A 335 -1.13 -4.18 23.49
CA GLY A 335 -0.96 -5.57 23.85
C GLY A 335 0.01 -5.82 24.99
N LEU A 336 0.70 -6.97 24.97
CA LEU A 336 1.65 -7.43 25.96
C LEU A 336 2.99 -7.74 25.31
N SER A 337 4.08 -7.38 26.00
CA SER A 337 5.42 -7.91 25.73
C SER A 337 5.78 -8.95 26.78
N VAL A 338 6.12 -10.17 26.33
CA VAL A 338 6.51 -11.28 27.20
C VAL A 338 7.95 -11.66 26.87
N ARG A 339 8.84 -11.67 27.86
CA ARG A 339 10.29 -11.88 27.68
C ARG A 339 10.84 -12.93 28.62
N THR A 340 11.81 -13.68 28.12
CA THR A 340 12.80 -14.43 28.93
C THR A 340 14.19 -13.99 28.48
N ASP A 341 15.24 -14.55 29.14
CA ASP A 341 16.63 -14.30 28.72
C ASP A 341 16.89 -14.74 27.26
N ASP A 342 16.13 -15.73 26.77
CA ASP A 342 16.30 -16.33 25.45
C ASP A 342 15.17 -16.00 24.45
N LEU A 343 13.99 -15.62 24.93
CA LEU A 343 12.79 -15.38 24.10
C LEU A 343 12.06 -14.11 24.51
N SER A 344 11.60 -13.33 23.55
CA SER A 344 10.65 -12.24 23.78
C SER A 344 9.46 -12.36 22.80
N VAL A 345 8.24 -12.18 23.30
CA VAL A 345 6.98 -12.16 22.52
C VAL A 345 6.25 -10.87 22.86
N SER A 346 5.78 -10.15 21.84
CA SER A 346 5.02 -8.90 21.99
C SER A 346 3.84 -8.84 21.02
#